data_e8160b0297bdf7befbd7cf104a344630
#
_entry.id   e8160b0297bdf7befbd7cf104a344630
#
_cell.length_a   1.000
_cell.length_b   1.000
_cell.length_c   1.000
_cell.angle_alpha   90.00
_cell.angle_beta   90.00
_cell.angle_gamma   90.00
#
_symmetry.space_group_name_H-M   'P 1'
#
loop_
_entity.id
_entity.type
_entity.pdbx_description
1 polymer ?
#
loop_
_entity_poly.entity_id
_entity_poly.type
_entity_poly.pdbx_seq_one_letter_code
_entity_poly.pdbx_strand_id
1 'polypeptide(L)'
;KLPKPGRAYKVRVVRITDDNSSQYLYNDTWVDSIGEIVDTPMNYPNSVLVGLKVNSEQFGSTMPSRSYLVRGLKIRVPSNYNEASNTYDGVWDGTFKLLSSSNPAWILFDLLTNARYGLGQYVSESMIDLGQLYQIGRYCDEEVDDGFGGKEKRFAINTQITSRQDAYRLIQDIAGAFRGMVFWAGGMVNIMQDSPSDPVMMFTNSNVKDGLFTYKGSARKDRPSVALVTYNNKEDGYKQNIEYVEDQDAMRRYGERKTEVVAFGCTSRGQ
;
A
#
# COMPACT_ATOMS: atom_id res chain seq x y z
N LYS A 1 31.41 -31.25 -1.01
CA LYS A 1 30.24 -31.56 -0.17
C LYS A 1 30.74 -32.23 1.12
N LEU A 2 30.45 -31.71 2.30
CA LEU A 2 30.87 -32.32 3.57
C LEU A 2 30.09 -33.61 3.79
N PRO A 3 30.76 -34.71 4.20
CA PRO A 3 30.16 -36.02 4.21
C PRO A 3 29.08 -36.25 5.28
N LYS A 4 29.06 -35.43 6.33
CA LYS A 4 28.09 -35.55 7.44
C LYS A 4 27.68 -34.16 7.94
N PRO A 5 26.45 -33.67 7.66
CA PRO A 5 25.98 -32.41 8.18
C PRO A 5 25.88 -32.42 9.73
N GLY A 6 26.08 -31.26 10.35
CA GLY A 6 25.96 -31.10 11.80
C GLY A 6 27.19 -31.49 12.63
N ARG A 7 28.34 -31.80 12.00
CA ARG A 7 29.62 -32.04 12.70
C ARG A 7 30.55 -30.86 12.52
N ALA A 8 31.44 -30.64 13.49
CA ALA A 8 32.54 -29.72 13.34
C ALA A 8 33.58 -30.26 12.35
N TYR A 9 33.99 -29.42 11.42
CA TYR A 9 35.01 -29.77 10.42
C TYR A 9 36.20 -28.83 10.56
N LYS A 10 37.40 -29.40 10.38
CA LYS A 10 38.64 -28.66 10.29
C LYS A 10 39.04 -28.58 8.81
N VAL A 11 39.05 -27.37 8.26
CA VAL A 11 39.55 -27.13 6.89
C VAL A 11 41.02 -26.74 6.99
N ARG A 12 41.86 -27.43 6.25
CA ARG A 12 43.29 -27.13 6.13
C ARG A 12 43.57 -26.73 4.69
N VAL A 13 43.99 -25.51 4.51
CA VAL A 13 44.46 -25.02 3.22
C VAL A 13 46.02 -25.03 3.27
N VAL A 14 46.65 -25.69 2.31
CA VAL A 14 48.10 -25.79 2.22
C VAL A 14 48.53 -25.24 0.87
N ARG A 15 49.36 -24.23 0.91
CA ARG A 15 50.00 -23.72 -0.29
C ARG A 15 51.16 -24.70 -0.67
N ILE A 16 51.22 -25.05 -1.94
CA ILE A 16 52.23 -25.98 -2.47
C ILE A 16 53.46 -25.23 -3.00
N THR A 17 53.26 -24.01 -3.46
CA THR A 17 54.37 -23.13 -3.93
C THR A 17 55.12 -22.53 -2.78
N ASP A 18 56.43 -22.47 -2.85
CA ASP A 18 57.29 -21.87 -1.85
C ASP A 18 57.09 -20.37 -1.70
N ASP A 19 57.38 -19.86 -0.53
CA ASP A 19 57.33 -18.42 -0.26
C ASP A 19 58.38 -17.70 -1.09
N ASN A 20 58.02 -16.54 -1.62
CA ASN A 20 58.90 -15.71 -2.41
C ASN A 20 59.27 -14.43 -1.65
N SER A 21 60.56 -14.16 -1.54
CA SER A 21 61.06 -12.95 -0.88
C SER A 21 61.27 -11.77 -1.83
N SER A 22 60.91 -11.90 -3.13
CA SER A 22 61.06 -10.83 -4.12
C SER A 22 59.97 -9.78 -3.93
N GLN A 23 60.35 -8.53 -3.88
CA GLN A 23 59.41 -7.40 -3.83
C GLN A 23 58.57 -7.20 -5.11
N TYR A 24 58.87 -7.95 -6.17
CA TYR A 24 58.14 -7.91 -7.46
C TYR A 24 57.15 -9.05 -7.65
N LEU A 25 57.10 -10.02 -6.74
CA LEU A 25 56.22 -11.19 -6.85
C LEU A 25 55.42 -11.36 -5.56
N TYR A 26 54.16 -10.97 -5.63
CA TYR A 26 53.23 -11.13 -4.53
C TYR A 26 52.51 -12.46 -4.67
N ASN A 27 52.82 -13.42 -3.84
CA ASN A 27 52.20 -14.74 -3.82
C ASN A 27 51.55 -15.08 -2.45
N ASP A 28 51.25 -14.08 -1.65
CA ASP A 28 50.55 -14.25 -0.39
C ASP A 28 49.13 -14.78 -0.65
N THR A 29 48.77 -15.74 0.19
CA THR A 29 47.45 -16.38 0.10
C THR A 29 46.67 -16.14 1.38
N TRP A 30 45.53 -15.52 1.26
CA TRP A 30 44.67 -15.18 2.38
C TRP A 30 43.35 -15.96 2.29
N VAL A 31 42.82 -16.38 3.43
CA VAL A 31 41.43 -16.88 3.51
C VAL A 31 40.55 -15.69 3.85
N ASP A 32 39.80 -15.22 2.86
CA ASP A 32 38.92 -14.07 3.01
C ASP A 32 37.63 -14.45 3.70
N SER A 33 36.99 -15.53 3.25
CA SER A 33 35.74 -15.98 3.83
C SER A 33 35.55 -17.50 3.70
N ILE A 34 34.76 -18.06 4.59
CA ILE A 34 34.28 -19.44 4.52
C ILE A 34 32.77 -19.41 4.52
N GLY A 35 32.16 -19.82 3.42
CA GLY A 35 30.71 -19.94 3.28
C GLY A 35 30.24 -21.36 3.57
N GLU A 36 29.27 -21.52 4.45
CA GLU A 36 28.54 -22.78 4.62
C GLU A 36 27.37 -22.81 3.65
N ILE A 37 27.36 -23.82 2.77
CA ILE A 37 26.22 -24.04 1.85
C ILE A 37 25.34 -25.13 2.45
N VAL A 38 24.17 -24.76 2.88
CA VAL A 38 23.12 -25.67 3.37
C VAL A 38 22.26 -26.09 2.17
N ASP A 39 22.50 -27.31 1.69
CA ASP A 39 21.81 -27.91 0.53
C ASP A 39 20.56 -28.69 1.01
N THR A 40 19.67 -28.02 1.70
CA THR A 40 18.37 -28.54 2.11
C THR A 40 17.25 -27.88 1.33
N PRO A 41 16.22 -28.63 0.92
CA PRO A 41 15.04 -28.01 0.32
C PRO A 41 14.42 -27.01 1.31
N MET A 42 14.47 -25.75 0.96
CA MET A 42 13.83 -24.70 1.75
C MET A 42 12.44 -24.42 1.20
N ASN A 43 11.46 -24.40 2.06
CA ASN A 43 10.10 -24.01 1.72
C ASN A 43 9.85 -22.57 2.20
N TYR A 44 9.47 -21.72 1.27
CA TYR A 44 9.15 -20.31 1.56
C TYR A 44 7.65 -20.06 1.35
N PRO A 45 6.79 -20.52 2.26
CA PRO A 45 5.35 -20.32 2.12
C PRO A 45 5.01 -18.84 2.10
N ASN A 46 4.07 -18.47 1.24
CA ASN A 46 3.60 -17.08 1.06
C ASN A 46 4.70 -16.09 0.62
N SER A 47 5.74 -16.58 -0.06
CA SER A 47 6.81 -15.75 -0.61
C SER A 47 6.94 -15.99 -2.11
N VAL A 48 7.07 -14.93 -2.89
CA VAL A 48 7.39 -15.02 -4.31
C VAL A 48 8.90 -14.94 -4.45
N LEU A 49 9.49 -15.97 -5.06
CA LEU A 49 10.93 -16.03 -5.31
C LEU A 49 11.19 -15.96 -6.81
N VAL A 50 12.15 -15.13 -7.19
CA VAL A 50 12.62 -15.03 -8.57
C VAL A 50 14.07 -15.47 -8.63
N GLY A 51 14.35 -16.59 -9.31
CA GLY A 51 15.69 -17.06 -9.59
C GLY A 51 16.19 -16.50 -10.91
N LEU A 52 17.44 -16.01 -10.91
CA LEU A 52 18.07 -15.44 -12.09
C LEU A 52 19.41 -16.13 -12.35
N LYS A 53 19.60 -16.54 -13.59
CA LYS A 53 20.87 -17.04 -14.10
C LYS A 53 21.36 -16.08 -15.19
N VAL A 54 22.49 -15.44 -14.94
CA VAL A 54 23.07 -14.44 -15.85
C VAL A 54 24.37 -15.02 -16.40
N ASN A 55 24.58 -14.90 -17.73
CA ASN A 55 25.84 -15.28 -18.35
C ASN A 55 26.84 -14.13 -18.21
N SER A 56 27.96 -14.38 -17.52
CA SER A 56 29.01 -13.38 -17.30
C SER A 56 29.73 -12.96 -18.57
N GLU A 57 29.73 -13.79 -19.63
CA GLU A 57 30.33 -13.42 -20.92
C GLU A 57 29.58 -12.27 -21.60
N GLN A 58 28.25 -12.20 -21.43
CA GLN A 58 27.41 -11.16 -22.03
C GLN A 58 27.29 -9.90 -21.18
N PHE A 59 27.31 -10.05 -19.85
CA PHE A 59 27.02 -8.95 -18.91
C PHE A 59 28.22 -8.54 -18.06
N GLY A 60 29.36 -9.24 -18.18
CA GLY A 60 30.54 -8.99 -17.34
C GLY A 60 30.26 -9.23 -15.86
N SER A 61 30.87 -8.44 -14.99
CA SER A 61 30.67 -8.51 -13.55
C SER A 61 29.47 -7.70 -13.03
N THR A 62 28.81 -6.94 -13.90
CA THR A 62 27.71 -6.03 -13.51
C THR A 62 26.35 -6.72 -13.72
N MET A 63 25.56 -6.81 -12.65
CA MET A 63 24.21 -7.32 -12.76
C MET A 63 23.29 -6.25 -13.38
N PRO A 64 22.55 -6.57 -14.47
CA PRO A 64 21.66 -5.61 -15.10
C PRO A 64 20.53 -5.21 -14.15
N SER A 65 20.19 -3.94 -14.14
CA SER A 65 19.03 -3.40 -13.41
C SER A 65 17.75 -3.97 -13.99
N ARG A 66 16.78 -4.28 -13.13
CA ARG A 66 15.48 -4.88 -13.49
C ARG A 66 14.37 -4.33 -12.64
N SER A 67 13.20 -4.29 -13.24
CA SER A 67 11.95 -4.03 -12.54
C SER A 67 10.96 -5.15 -12.82
N TYR A 68 10.10 -5.44 -11.86
CA TYR A 68 9.08 -6.47 -11.97
C TYR A 68 7.71 -5.86 -11.72
N LEU A 69 6.76 -6.17 -12.61
CA LEU A 69 5.36 -5.90 -12.32
C LEU A 69 4.83 -7.03 -11.43
N VAL A 70 4.49 -6.71 -10.20
CA VAL A 70 4.02 -7.68 -9.22
C VAL A 70 2.52 -7.48 -8.99
N ARG A 71 1.75 -8.57 -9.07
CA ARG A 71 0.37 -8.58 -8.61
C ARG A 71 0.38 -8.67 -7.08
N GLY A 72 -0.32 -7.77 -6.41
CA GLY A 72 -0.35 -7.69 -4.94
C GLY A 72 -0.94 -8.92 -4.26
N LEU A 73 -0.98 -8.90 -2.94
CA LEU A 73 -1.53 -9.95 -2.10
C LEU A 73 -3.01 -10.18 -2.46
N LYS A 74 -3.44 -11.45 -2.33
CA LYS A 74 -4.86 -11.77 -2.29
C LYS A 74 -5.38 -11.43 -0.90
N ILE A 75 -6.42 -10.62 -0.86
CA ILE A 75 -7.08 -10.17 0.36
C ILE A 75 -8.49 -10.73 0.45
N ARG A 76 -9.10 -10.65 1.61
CA ARG A 76 -10.48 -11.02 1.81
C ARG A 76 -11.41 -9.97 1.21
N VAL A 77 -12.22 -10.41 0.25
CA VAL A 77 -13.29 -9.61 -0.36
C VAL A 77 -14.61 -10.35 -0.20
N PRO A 78 -15.77 -9.67 -0.24
CA PRO A 78 -17.08 -10.33 -0.16
C PRO A 78 -17.22 -11.46 -1.17
N SER A 79 -17.90 -12.54 -0.76
CA SER A 79 -18.14 -13.73 -1.60
C SER A 79 -18.84 -13.41 -2.91
N ASN A 80 -19.72 -12.41 -2.89
CA ASN A 80 -20.50 -11.95 -4.06
C ASN A 80 -19.76 -10.91 -4.93
N TYR A 81 -18.50 -10.57 -4.64
CA TYR A 81 -17.71 -9.65 -5.46
C TYR A 81 -17.25 -10.33 -6.76
N ASN A 82 -17.42 -9.68 -7.90
CA ASN A 82 -16.96 -10.14 -9.20
C ASN A 82 -15.72 -9.35 -9.61
N GLU A 83 -14.55 -10.03 -9.70
CA GLU A 83 -13.25 -9.39 -10.03
C GLU A 83 -13.22 -8.85 -11.47
N ALA A 84 -13.93 -9.50 -12.41
CA ALA A 84 -13.89 -9.12 -13.81
C ALA A 84 -14.64 -7.83 -14.13
N SER A 85 -15.78 -7.62 -13.45
CA SER A 85 -16.65 -6.44 -13.62
C SER A 85 -16.50 -5.41 -12.49
N ASN A 86 -15.78 -5.74 -11.42
CA ASN A 86 -15.70 -4.96 -10.19
C ASN A 86 -17.06 -4.66 -9.54
N THR A 87 -18.02 -5.57 -9.70
CA THR A 87 -19.39 -5.44 -9.18
C THR A 87 -19.67 -6.45 -8.09
N TYR A 88 -20.84 -6.29 -7.46
CA TYR A 88 -21.30 -7.16 -6.39
C TYR A 88 -22.63 -7.80 -6.82
N ASP A 89 -22.66 -9.12 -6.93
CA ASP A 89 -23.80 -9.87 -7.44
C ASP A 89 -24.74 -10.29 -6.29
N GLY A 90 -26.00 -9.92 -6.37
CA GLY A 90 -27.00 -10.29 -5.38
C GLY A 90 -26.79 -9.71 -3.98
N VAL A 91 -27.35 -10.40 -2.98
CA VAL A 91 -27.19 -10.03 -1.56
C VAL A 91 -25.98 -10.73 -0.97
N TRP A 92 -25.13 -9.99 -0.28
CA TRP A 92 -24.00 -10.57 0.42
C TRP A 92 -24.45 -11.32 1.68
N ASP A 93 -23.94 -12.52 1.86
CA ASP A 93 -24.24 -13.41 2.97
C ASP A 93 -23.31 -13.26 4.19
N GLY A 94 -22.40 -12.27 4.16
CA GLY A 94 -21.39 -12.05 5.21
C GLY A 94 -20.11 -12.89 5.04
N THR A 95 -20.04 -13.77 4.03
CA THR A 95 -18.84 -14.59 3.80
C THR A 95 -17.83 -13.90 2.88
N PHE A 96 -16.58 -14.36 2.93
CA PHE A 96 -15.46 -13.79 2.18
C PHE A 96 -14.78 -14.84 1.30
N LYS A 97 -14.16 -14.35 0.23
CA LYS A 97 -13.23 -15.13 -0.61
C LYS A 97 -11.91 -14.37 -0.80
N LEU A 98 -10.84 -15.08 -1.18
CA LEU A 98 -9.52 -14.50 -1.40
C LEU A 98 -9.35 -14.12 -2.87
N LEU A 99 -9.23 -12.83 -3.16
CA LEU A 99 -8.96 -12.29 -4.49
C LEU A 99 -7.95 -11.15 -4.41
N SER A 100 -7.31 -10.82 -5.54
CA SER A 100 -6.57 -9.56 -5.67
C SER A 100 -7.57 -8.42 -5.83
N SER A 101 -7.45 -7.39 -5.02
CA SER A 101 -8.31 -6.21 -5.10
C SER A 101 -7.50 -4.96 -4.80
N SER A 102 -7.81 -3.88 -5.50
CA SER A 102 -7.30 -2.53 -5.24
C SER A 102 -8.27 -1.69 -4.41
N ASN A 103 -9.39 -2.26 -3.98
CA ASN A 103 -10.39 -1.55 -3.20
C ASN A 103 -9.87 -1.23 -1.79
N PRO A 104 -9.79 0.06 -1.41
CA PRO A 104 -9.20 0.47 -0.14
C PRO A 104 -9.97 0.00 1.09
N ALA A 105 -11.29 -0.20 1.00
CA ALA A 105 -12.09 -0.71 2.11
C ALA A 105 -11.72 -2.16 2.46
N TRP A 106 -11.54 -3.03 1.46
CA TRP A 106 -11.14 -4.41 1.67
C TRP A 106 -9.68 -4.56 2.05
N ILE A 107 -8.80 -3.67 1.55
CA ILE A 107 -7.41 -3.58 1.99
C ILE A 107 -7.34 -3.20 3.46
N LEU A 108 -8.13 -2.21 3.88
CA LEU A 108 -8.23 -1.79 5.29
C LEU A 108 -8.76 -2.93 6.17
N PHE A 109 -9.80 -3.63 5.75
CA PHE A 109 -10.36 -4.77 6.46
C PHE A 109 -9.33 -5.88 6.66
N ASP A 110 -8.61 -6.23 5.60
CA ASP A 110 -7.57 -7.25 5.68
C ASP A 110 -6.43 -6.82 6.61
N LEU A 111 -5.98 -5.58 6.54
CA LEU A 111 -4.97 -5.05 7.45
C LEU A 111 -5.42 -5.06 8.91
N LEU A 112 -6.67 -4.72 9.19
CA LEU A 112 -7.21 -4.73 10.55
C LEU A 112 -7.32 -6.14 11.13
N THR A 113 -7.65 -7.14 10.32
CA THR A 113 -8.03 -8.48 10.79
C THR A 113 -7.00 -9.57 10.48
N ASN A 114 -5.95 -9.28 9.73
CA ASN A 114 -4.92 -10.26 9.39
C ASN A 114 -3.91 -10.41 10.54
N ALA A 115 -3.78 -11.63 11.07
CA ALA A 115 -2.89 -11.91 12.21
C ALA A 115 -1.39 -11.94 11.84
N ARG A 116 -1.04 -12.09 10.54
CA ARG A 116 0.35 -12.23 10.11
C ARG A 116 1.07 -10.89 9.95
N TYR A 117 0.44 -9.93 9.29
CA TYR A 117 1.04 -8.64 8.96
C TYR A 117 0.19 -7.43 9.36
N GLY A 118 -0.99 -7.67 9.88
CA GLY A 118 -1.94 -6.66 10.32
C GLY A 118 -2.18 -6.67 11.83
N LEU A 119 -3.32 -6.15 12.22
CA LEU A 119 -3.73 -6.00 13.62
C LEU A 119 -4.62 -7.15 14.12
N GLY A 120 -4.72 -8.26 13.39
CA GLY A 120 -5.63 -9.37 13.70
C GLY A 120 -5.36 -10.11 15.04
N GLN A 121 -4.27 -9.79 15.72
CA GLN A 121 -4.05 -10.23 17.11
C GLN A 121 -4.84 -9.37 18.12
N TYR A 122 -5.25 -8.16 17.75
CA TYR A 122 -5.91 -7.18 18.61
C TYR A 122 -7.33 -6.86 18.15
N VAL A 123 -7.59 -6.93 16.84
CA VAL A 123 -8.87 -6.58 16.23
C VAL A 123 -9.50 -7.84 15.65
N SER A 124 -10.63 -8.24 16.20
CA SER A 124 -11.45 -9.32 15.63
C SER A 124 -12.46 -8.77 14.64
N GLU A 125 -12.94 -9.61 13.75
CA GLU A 125 -13.97 -9.29 12.76
C GLU A 125 -15.27 -8.76 13.39
N SER A 126 -15.62 -9.29 14.57
CA SER A 126 -16.81 -8.85 15.33
C SER A 126 -16.70 -7.41 15.88
N MET A 127 -15.52 -6.82 15.86
CA MET A 127 -15.30 -5.42 16.25
C MET A 127 -15.46 -4.44 15.09
N ILE A 128 -15.81 -4.90 13.91
CA ILE A 128 -15.95 -4.07 12.70
C ILE A 128 -17.40 -4.15 12.20
N ASP A 129 -17.99 -3.00 11.88
CA ASP A 129 -19.30 -2.97 11.21
C ASP A 129 -19.14 -3.37 9.74
N LEU A 130 -19.37 -4.65 9.45
CA LEU A 130 -19.25 -5.22 8.11
C LEU A 130 -20.29 -4.66 7.14
N GLY A 131 -21.47 -4.28 7.64
CA GLY A 131 -22.51 -3.69 6.80
C GLY A 131 -22.11 -2.33 6.27
N GLN A 132 -21.60 -1.46 7.14
CA GLN A 132 -21.07 -0.15 6.76
C GLN A 132 -19.85 -0.29 5.85
N LEU A 133 -18.93 -1.18 6.20
CA LEU A 133 -17.74 -1.43 5.38
C LEU A 133 -18.09 -1.93 3.97
N TYR A 134 -19.13 -2.77 3.86
CA TYR A 134 -19.63 -3.25 2.56
C TYR A 134 -20.18 -2.11 1.69
N GLN A 135 -20.92 -1.18 2.28
CA GLN A 135 -21.38 0.02 1.55
C GLN A 135 -20.22 0.88 1.07
N ILE A 136 -19.22 1.11 1.94
CA ILE A 136 -18.00 1.83 1.57
C ILE A 136 -17.26 1.11 0.43
N GLY A 137 -17.11 -0.21 0.53
CA GLY A 137 -16.46 -1.01 -0.51
C GLY A 137 -17.17 -0.91 -1.86
N ARG A 138 -18.50 -0.97 -1.87
CA ARG A 138 -19.29 -0.76 -3.09
C ARG A 138 -19.09 0.63 -3.68
N TYR A 139 -19.13 1.67 -2.84
CA TYR A 139 -18.92 3.05 -3.27
C TYR A 139 -17.51 3.27 -3.86
N CYS A 140 -16.49 2.60 -3.32
CA CYS A 140 -15.14 2.66 -3.86
C CYS A 140 -15.01 2.02 -5.26
N ASP A 141 -15.76 0.94 -5.51
CA ASP A 141 -15.73 0.22 -6.78
C ASP A 141 -16.66 0.81 -7.86
N GLU A 142 -17.50 1.81 -7.52
CA GLU A 142 -18.32 2.50 -8.52
C GLU A 142 -17.46 3.10 -9.63
N GLU A 143 -17.86 2.89 -10.88
CA GLU A 143 -17.22 3.52 -12.02
C GLU A 143 -17.59 5.01 -12.10
N VAL A 144 -16.57 5.84 -12.21
CA VAL A 144 -16.67 7.29 -12.41
C VAL A 144 -15.88 7.70 -13.63
N ASP A 145 -16.18 8.87 -14.18
CA ASP A 145 -15.41 9.43 -15.28
C ASP A 145 -13.99 9.80 -14.78
N ASP A 146 -12.97 9.42 -15.54
CA ASP A 146 -11.56 9.70 -15.22
C ASP A 146 -11.12 11.14 -15.58
N GLY A 147 -12.02 11.94 -16.15
CA GLY A 147 -11.74 13.29 -16.64
C GLY A 147 -11.01 13.35 -17.98
N PHE A 148 -10.67 12.22 -18.58
CA PHE A 148 -9.94 12.11 -19.84
C PHE A 148 -10.71 11.33 -20.93
N GLY A 149 -12.01 11.06 -20.67
CA GLY A 149 -12.91 10.38 -21.59
C GLY A 149 -13.00 8.87 -21.39
N GLY A 150 -12.38 8.34 -20.36
CA GLY A 150 -12.49 6.97 -19.88
C GLY A 150 -13.29 6.86 -18.58
N LYS A 151 -13.33 5.64 -18.06
CA LYS A 151 -13.91 5.34 -16.73
C LYS A 151 -12.92 4.60 -15.87
N GLU A 152 -12.99 4.85 -14.58
CA GLU A 152 -12.18 4.17 -13.59
C GLU A 152 -12.97 3.96 -12.28
N LYS A 153 -12.41 3.15 -11.38
CA LYS A 153 -12.97 3.03 -10.02
C LYS A 153 -12.86 4.36 -9.30
N ARG A 154 -13.89 4.71 -8.54
CA ARG A 154 -13.90 5.93 -7.74
C ARG A 154 -12.68 6.03 -6.82
N PHE A 155 -12.33 4.93 -6.13
CA PHE A 155 -11.14 4.85 -5.28
C PHE A 155 -10.43 3.52 -5.43
N ALA A 156 -9.12 3.57 -5.63
CA ALA A 156 -8.27 2.40 -5.71
C ALA A 156 -6.92 2.69 -5.05
N ILE A 157 -6.34 1.69 -4.39
CA ILE A 157 -5.00 1.75 -3.82
C ILE A 157 -4.14 0.64 -4.39
N ASN A 158 -2.94 1.01 -4.86
CA ASN A 158 -1.89 0.09 -5.22
C ASN A 158 -0.58 0.58 -4.62
N THR A 159 -0.13 -0.05 -3.55
CA THR A 159 1.07 0.38 -2.83
C THR A 159 1.85 -0.80 -2.29
N GLN A 160 3.12 -0.57 -1.99
CA GLN A 160 3.99 -1.49 -1.32
C GLN A 160 4.43 -0.89 0.02
N ILE A 161 4.14 -1.60 1.12
CA ILE A 161 4.56 -1.22 2.46
C ILE A 161 5.84 -1.99 2.78
N THR A 162 6.98 -1.33 2.71
CA THR A 162 8.31 -1.95 2.88
C THR A 162 8.97 -1.65 4.22
N SER A 163 8.55 -0.59 4.88
CA SER A 163 9.12 -0.15 6.15
C SER A 163 8.14 -0.33 7.31
N ARG A 164 8.68 -0.59 8.49
CA ARG A 164 7.90 -0.57 9.73
C ARG A 164 7.49 0.88 9.99
N GLN A 165 6.19 1.11 10.08
CA GLN A 165 5.62 2.42 10.37
C GLN A 165 4.54 2.30 11.44
N ASP A 166 4.09 3.43 11.97
CA ASP A 166 3.02 3.49 12.94
C ASP A 166 1.72 2.95 12.31
N ALA A 167 1.10 1.97 12.98
CA ALA A 167 -0.10 1.30 12.47
C ALA A 167 -1.29 2.26 12.35
N TYR A 168 -1.44 3.18 13.32
CA TYR A 168 -2.53 4.15 13.29
C TYR A 168 -2.40 5.08 12.08
N ARG A 169 -1.19 5.58 11.82
CA ARG A 169 -0.91 6.43 10.67
C ARG A 169 -1.22 5.71 9.36
N LEU A 170 -0.78 4.46 9.21
CA LEU A 170 -1.07 3.66 8.02
C LEU A 170 -2.57 3.46 7.81
N ILE A 171 -3.33 3.19 8.87
CA ILE A 171 -4.78 3.06 8.82
C ILE A 171 -5.42 4.37 8.34
N GLN A 172 -4.97 5.53 8.86
CA GLN A 172 -5.47 6.82 8.43
C GLN A 172 -5.09 7.15 6.98
N ASP A 173 -3.89 6.79 6.53
CA ASP A 173 -3.45 6.97 5.14
C ASP A 173 -4.33 6.15 4.17
N ILE A 174 -4.63 4.89 4.52
CA ILE A 174 -5.55 4.04 3.73
C ILE A 174 -6.97 4.60 3.76
N ALA A 175 -7.46 5.02 4.93
CA ALA A 175 -8.78 5.61 5.06
C ALA A 175 -8.90 6.91 4.26
N GLY A 176 -7.87 7.74 4.30
CA GLY A 176 -7.79 8.98 3.53
C GLY A 176 -7.94 8.78 2.03
N ALA A 177 -7.49 7.64 1.48
CA ALA A 177 -7.60 7.35 0.06
C ALA A 177 -9.05 7.20 -0.44
N PHE A 178 -10.00 6.88 0.43
CA PHE A 178 -11.44 6.85 0.11
C PHE A 178 -12.24 7.93 0.87
N ARG A 179 -11.58 9.01 1.32
CA ARG A 179 -12.18 10.07 2.13
C ARG A 179 -12.78 9.54 3.43
N GLY A 180 -12.18 8.50 3.99
CA GLY A 180 -12.64 7.86 5.21
C GLY A 180 -11.93 8.38 6.46
N MET A 181 -12.55 8.08 7.59
CA MET A 181 -11.99 8.27 8.91
C MET A 181 -12.19 6.99 9.70
N VAL A 182 -11.14 6.52 10.38
CA VAL A 182 -11.18 5.34 11.24
C VAL A 182 -10.91 5.77 12.68
N PHE A 183 -11.78 5.37 13.60
CA PHE A 183 -11.63 5.67 15.00
C PHE A 183 -12.17 4.54 15.88
N TRP A 184 -11.65 4.45 17.09
CA TRP A 184 -12.09 3.48 18.07
C TRP A 184 -13.13 4.10 19.00
N ALA A 185 -14.33 3.52 19.04
CA ALA A 185 -15.39 3.93 19.96
C ALA A 185 -16.29 2.74 20.31
N GLY A 186 -16.75 2.68 21.56
CA GLY A 186 -17.68 1.65 22.04
C GLY A 186 -17.12 0.22 21.98
N GLY A 187 -15.80 0.04 21.99
CA GLY A 187 -15.17 -1.28 21.83
C GLY A 187 -15.12 -1.79 20.38
N MET A 188 -15.44 -0.94 19.41
CA MET A 188 -15.47 -1.27 17.99
C MET A 188 -14.60 -0.30 17.17
N VAL A 189 -14.13 -0.79 16.03
CA VAL A 189 -13.51 0.03 14.99
C VAL A 189 -14.62 0.60 14.12
N ASN A 190 -14.79 1.92 14.18
CA ASN A 190 -15.77 2.63 13.38
C ASN A 190 -15.09 3.22 12.15
N ILE A 191 -15.68 3.00 10.99
CA ILE A 191 -15.20 3.48 9.71
C ILE A 191 -16.28 4.38 9.13
N MET A 192 -15.97 5.64 8.93
CA MET A 192 -16.88 6.61 8.30
C MET A 192 -16.30 7.07 6.98
N GLN A 193 -17.15 7.43 6.05
CA GLN A 193 -16.77 7.95 4.74
C GLN A 193 -17.48 9.26 4.47
N ASP A 194 -16.75 10.24 3.94
CA ASP A 194 -17.33 11.47 3.41
C ASP A 194 -17.90 11.18 2.00
N SER A 195 -19.18 10.89 1.97
CA SER A 195 -19.93 10.61 0.76
C SER A 195 -21.30 11.30 0.82
N PRO A 196 -21.92 11.63 -0.31
CA PRO A 196 -23.26 12.18 -0.33
C PRO A 196 -24.25 11.28 0.41
N SER A 197 -25.01 11.86 1.33
CA SER A 197 -26.03 11.16 2.10
C SER A 197 -27.24 12.07 2.32
N ASP A 198 -28.39 11.45 2.55
CA ASP A 198 -29.61 12.20 2.88
C ASP A 198 -29.45 12.92 4.24
N PRO A 199 -30.05 14.12 4.40
CA PRO A 199 -30.05 14.83 5.66
C PRO A 199 -30.70 14.00 6.78
N VAL A 200 -29.94 13.77 7.87
CA VAL A 200 -30.42 12.96 9.00
C VAL A 200 -31.07 13.81 10.10
N MET A 201 -30.78 15.10 10.17
CA MET A 201 -31.30 16.00 11.19
C MET A 201 -31.34 17.44 10.72
N MET A 202 -32.40 18.16 11.12
CA MET A 202 -32.53 19.59 10.92
C MET A 202 -32.23 20.34 12.22
N PHE A 203 -31.33 21.29 12.18
CA PHE A 203 -31.02 22.18 13.31
C PHE A 203 -31.73 23.51 13.13
N THR A 204 -32.49 23.91 14.17
CA THR A 204 -33.23 25.16 14.24
C THR A 204 -32.94 25.86 15.58
N ASN A 205 -33.29 27.10 15.71
CA ASN A 205 -33.09 27.83 16.98
C ASN A 205 -33.82 27.17 18.17
N SER A 206 -34.84 26.34 17.91
CA SER A 206 -35.58 25.65 18.96
C SER A 206 -34.89 24.39 19.50
N ASN A 207 -34.02 23.75 18.72
CA ASN A 207 -33.35 22.49 19.11
C ASN A 207 -31.82 22.60 19.32
N VAL A 208 -31.29 23.84 19.31
CA VAL A 208 -29.91 24.11 19.67
C VAL A 208 -29.83 24.78 21.05
N LYS A 209 -28.69 24.64 21.70
CA LYS A 209 -28.45 25.23 23.01
C LYS A 209 -28.60 26.77 22.94
N ASP A 210 -29.42 27.34 23.82
CA ASP A 210 -29.69 28.77 23.92
C ASP A 210 -30.22 29.43 22.63
N GLY A 211 -30.64 28.64 21.64
CA GLY A 211 -31.12 29.11 20.34
C GLY A 211 -30.06 29.83 19.49
N LEU A 212 -28.79 29.65 19.80
CA LEU A 212 -27.68 30.43 19.21
C LEU A 212 -26.80 29.55 18.30
N PHE A 213 -26.52 30.09 17.10
CA PHE A 213 -25.51 29.55 16.19
C PHE A 213 -24.27 30.44 16.19
N THR A 214 -23.09 29.84 16.38
CA THR A 214 -21.82 30.56 16.28
C THR A 214 -21.16 30.27 14.93
N TYR A 215 -20.86 31.31 14.17
CA TYR A 215 -20.21 31.21 12.87
C TYR A 215 -18.74 31.63 12.97
N LYS A 216 -17.83 30.78 12.53
CA LYS A 216 -16.40 31.07 12.44
C LYS A 216 -15.93 30.86 11.01
N GLY A 217 -15.27 31.81 10.41
CA GLY A 217 -14.63 31.69 9.11
C GLY A 217 -13.20 31.16 9.26
N SER A 218 -12.70 30.43 8.25
CA SER A 218 -11.29 30.10 8.15
C SER A 218 -10.47 31.30 7.68
N ALA A 219 -9.21 31.38 8.10
CA ALA A 219 -8.32 32.41 7.60
C ALA A 219 -8.08 32.22 6.08
N ARG A 220 -7.87 33.35 5.38
CA ARG A 220 -7.62 33.32 3.93
C ARG A 220 -6.42 32.47 3.56
N LYS A 221 -5.40 32.37 4.42
CA LYS A 221 -4.19 31.53 4.23
C LYS A 221 -4.50 30.03 4.24
N ASP A 222 -5.59 29.60 4.87
CA ASP A 222 -5.97 28.20 5.04
C ASP A 222 -6.89 27.69 3.90
N ARG A 223 -7.03 28.49 2.82
CA ARG A 223 -7.85 28.15 1.66
C ARG A 223 -6.96 28.02 0.42
N PRO A 224 -6.38 26.84 0.16
CA PRO A 224 -5.65 26.59 -1.09
C PRO A 224 -6.60 26.68 -2.28
N SER A 225 -6.09 27.15 -3.41
CA SER A 225 -6.80 27.20 -4.70
C SER A 225 -6.17 26.28 -5.73
N VAL A 226 -5.00 25.74 -5.41
CA VAL A 226 -4.23 24.82 -6.26
C VAL A 226 -3.64 23.74 -5.40
N ALA A 227 -3.78 22.48 -5.82
CA ALA A 227 -3.12 21.34 -5.23
C ALA A 227 -2.10 20.75 -6.22
N LEU A 228 -0.87 20.56 -5.75
CA LEU A 228 0.13 19.75 -6.43
C LEU A 228 0.04 18.33 -5.85
N VAL A 229 -0.57 17.42 -6.61
CA VAL A 229 -0.84 16.06 -6.15
C VAL A 229 0.22 15.14 -6.69
N THR A 230 0.99 14.54 -5.80
CA THR A 230 2.00 13.55 -6.14
C THR A 230 1.42 12.14 -6.08
N TYR A 231 1.56 11.36 -7.15
CA TYR A 231 1.09 9.99 -7.26
C TYR A 231 2.04 9.12 -8.07
N ASN A 232 1.85 7.80 -8.10
CA ASN A 232 2.67 6.87 -8.88
C ASN A 232 1.94 6.46 -10.15
N ASN A 233 2.36 6.98 -11.31
CA ASN A 233 1.64 6.75 -12.56
C ASN A 233 1.83 5.33 -13.08
N LYS A 234 0.75 4.56 -13.12
CA LYS A 234 0.71 3.18 -13.65
C LYS A 234 1.10 3.13 -15.14
N GLU A 235 0.74 4.15 -15.93
CA GLU A 235 1.01 4.20 -17.37
C GLU A 235 2.48 4.50 -17.68
N ASP A 236 3.20 5.18 -16.74
CA ASP A 236 4.65 5.42 -16.83
C ASP A 236 5.45 4.47 -15.90
N GLY A 237 5.04 3.21 -15.82
CA GLY A 237 5.76 2.20 -15.04
C GLY A 237 5.85 2.49 -13.55
N TYR A 238 4.81 3.09 -12.97
CA TYR A 238 4.72 3.48 -11.55
C TYR A 238 5.75 4.53 -11.10
N LYS A 239 6.27 5.32 -12.02
CA LYS A 239 7.09 6.48 -11.65
C LYS A 239 6.24 7.55 -10.98
N GLN A 240 6.88 8.29 -10.10
CA GLN A 240 6.26 9.40 -9.41
C GLN A 240 6.00 10.57 -10.36
N ASN A 241 4.75 10.98 -10.46
CA ASN A 241 4.29 12.12 -11.24
C ASN A 241 3.59 13.13 -10.32
N ILE A 242 3.53 14.38 -10.76
CA ILE A 242 2.83 15.45 -10.06
C ILE A 242 1.75 15.98 -10.98
N GLU A 243 0.51 16.00 -10.50
CA GLU A 243 -0.62 16.59 -11.19
C GLU A 243 -0.98 17.94 -10.55
N TYR A 244 -1.25 18.91 -11.41
CA TYR A 244 -1.67 20.25 -11.02
C TYR A 244 -3.20 20.31 -11.07
N VAL A 245 -3.82 20.45 -9.91
CA VAL A 245 -5.29 20.53 -9.79
C VAL A 245 -5.68 21.89 -9.28
N GLU A 246 -6.53 22.61 -10.02
CA GLU A 246 -6.96 23.95 -9.69
C GLU A 246 -8.47 24.05 -9.44
N ASP A 247 -8.84 24.83 -8.44
CA ASP A 247 -10.19 25.35 -8.26
C ASP A 247 -10.25 26.76 -8.86
N GLN A 248 -10.85 26.87 -10.05
CA GLN A 248 -10.93 28.13 -10.79
C GLN A 248 -11.70 29.19 -10.03
N ASP A 249 -12.74 28.84 -9.27
CA ASP A 249 -13.53 29.80 -8.51
C ASP A 249 -12.76 30.31 -7.29
N ALA A 250 -12.03 29.41 -6.61
CA ALA A 250 -11.14 29.81 -5.53
C ALA A 250 -9.98 30.68 -6.05
N MET A 251 -9.41 30.36 -7.21
CA MET A 251 -8.37 31.18 -7.85
C MET A 251 -8.85 32.59 -8.18
N ARG A 252 -10.07 32.73 -8.73
CA ARG A 252 -10.67 34.06 -9.00
C ARG A 252 -10.88 34.88 -7.74
N ARG A 253 -11.27 34.23 -6.63
CA ARG A 253 -11.61 34.91 -5.36
C ARG A 253 -10.39 35.21 -4.49
N TYR A 254 -9.42 34.29 -4.44
CA TYR A 254 -8.34 34.32 -3.45
C TYR A 254 -6.94 34.43 -4.06
N GLY A 255 -6.83 34.33 -5.39
CA GLY A 255 -5.55 34.22 -6.11
C GLY A 255 -4.96 32.81 -6.01
N GLU A 256 -3.82 32.61 -6.64
CA GLU A 256 -3.10 31.32 -6.63
C GLU A 256 -2.49 31.04 -5.26
N ARG A 257 -2.85 29.88 -4.69
CA ARG A 257 -2.38 29.38 -3.40
C ARG A 257 -2.15 27.89 -3.48
N LYS A 258 -0.89 27.52 -3.54
CA LYS A 258 -0.49 26.14 -3.70
C LYS A 258 -0.47 25.39 -2.38
N THR A 259 -0.91 24.16 -2.41
CA THR A 259 -0.67 23.14 -1.38
C THR A 259 -0.11 21.89 -2.04
N GLU A 260 0.72 21.15 -1.33
CA GLU A 260 1.28 19.90 -1.79
C GLU A 260 0.60 18.75 -1.06
N VAL A 261 0.17 17.73 -1.81
CA VAL A 261 -0.52 16.55 -1.28
C VAL A 261 0.10 15.30 -1.92
N VAL A 262 0.35 14.28 -1.10
CA VAL A 262 0.72 12.95 -1.59
C VAL A 262 -0.52 12.08 -1.59
N ALA A 263 -0.94 11.63 -2.76
CA ALA A 263 -2.05 10.70 -2.91
C ALA A 263 -1.58 9.27 -2.59
N PHE A 264 -1.82 8.83 -1.37
CA PHE A 264 -1.36 7.53 -0.88
C PHE A 264 -1.90 6.38 -1.72
N GLY A 265 -0.97 5.62 -2.33
CA GLY A 265 -1.32 4.46 -3.14
C GLY A 265 -2.10 4.74 -4.43
N CYS A 266 -2.34 6.00 -4.77
CA CYS A 266 -2.96 6.38 -6.04
C CYS A 266 -2.03 6.05 -7.21
N THR A 267 -2.60 5.44 -8.25
CA THR A 267 -1.88 5.03 -9.47
C THR A 267 -2.54 5.50 -10.76
N SER A 268 -3.61 6.24 -10.65
CA SER A 268 -4.33 6.84 -11.77
C SER A 268 -4.30 8.37 -11.68
N ARG A 269 -4.23 8.99 -12.84
CA ARG A 269 -4.31 10.44 -12.98
C ARG A 269 -5.72 10.98 -12.68
N GLY A 270 -6.74 10.21 -13.00
CA GLY A 270 -8.14 10.63 -12.87
C GLY A 270 -8.66 10.58 -11.43
N GLN A 271 -8.12 9.67 -10.60
CA GLN A 271 -8.49 9.54 -9.19
C GLN A 271 -8.07 10.76 -8.37
#